data_43f58c144428137356aafe64583b4a77
#
_entry.id   43f58c144428137356aafe64583b4a77
#
_cell.length_a   1.000
_cell.length_b   1.000
_cell.length_c   1.000
_cell.angle_alpha   90.00
_cell.angle_beta   90.00
_cell.angle_gamma   90.00
#
_symmetry.space_group_name_H-M   'P 1'
#
loop_
_entity.id
_entity.type
_entity.pdbx_description
1 polymer ?
#
loop_
_entity_poly.entity_id
_entity_poly.type
_entity_poly.pdbx_seq_one_letter_code
_entity_poly.pdbx_strand_id
1 'polypeptide(L)'
;MKGLILAAGKGTRLYPMTRMICKPLLPVYDKPLIYYPLSILLQAGITDIMVIIPEGEEETFSKLLGDGSAWGAHISYAVQKVPRGIADAFLVAEDFIKGDSVCLVLGDNIFYDESRDYLFLKKGRELKEGALVFGYYVEDPRP
;
A
#
# COMPACT_ATOMS: atom_id res chain seq x y z
N MET A 1 -4.52 -8.33 -12.58
CA MET A 1 -4.61 -8.01 -11.13
C MET A 1 -4.04 -6.61 -10.93
N LYS A 2 -4.74 -5.76 -10.23
CA LYS A 2 -4.33 -4.40 -9.90
C LYS A 2 -3.84 -4.28 -8.46
N GLY A 3 -2.92 -3.36 -8.22
CA GLY A 3 -2.36 -3.10 -6.89
C GLY A 3 -3.01 -1.86 -6.26
N LEU A 4 -3.33 -1.93 -4.97
CA LEU A 4 -3.71 -0.78 -4.18
C LEU A 4 -2.74 -0.63 -3.00
N ILE A 5 -2.23 0.59 -2.79
CA ILE A 5 -1.48 0.94 -1.58
C ILE A 5 -2.30 1.96 -0.81
N LEU A 6 -2.83 1.57 0.37
CA LEU A 6 -3.56 2.50 1.23
C LEU A 6 -2.58 3.25 2.15
N ALA A 7 -2.30 4.50 1.80
CA ALA A 7 -1.33 5.37 2.45
C ALA A 7 -1.96 6.59 3.18
N ALA A 8 -3.29 6.60 3.34
CA ALA A 8 -4.05 7.75 3.86
C ALA A 8 -4.20 7.80 5.39
N GLY A 9 -3.47 6.96 6.14
CA GLY A 9 -3.52 6.94 7.61
C GLY A 9 -2.88 8.17 8.25
N LYS A 10 -3.49 8.72 9.31
CA LYS A 10 -3.00 9.92 10.03
C LYS A 10 -1.72 9.68 10.86
N GLY A 11 -1.36 8.44 11.17
CA GLY A 11 -0.15 8.10 11.92
C GLY A 11 -0.06 8.68 13.33
N THR A 12 -1.17 8.97 14.01
CA THR A 12 -1.23 9.69 15.29
C THR A 12 -0.44 9.04 16.42
N ARG A 13 -0.25 7.72 16.37
CA ARG A 13 0.57 6.98 17.35
C ARG A 13 2.06 7.32 17.29
N LEU A 14 2.52 7.93 16.18
CA LEU A 14 3.91 8.35 15.99
C LEU A 14 4.13 9.84 16.19
N TYR A 15 3.16 10.56 16.80
CA TYR A 15 3.37 11.96 17.16
C TYR A 15 4.57 12.10 18.11
N PRO A 16 5.39 13.18 17.94
CA PRO A 16 5.19 14.34 17.04
C PRO A 16 5.72 14.15 15.59
N MET A 17 6.37 13.03 15.24
CA MET A 17 7.02 12.84 13.94
C MET A 17 6.04 12.97 12.77
N THR A 18 4.82 12.46 12.93
CA THR A 18 3.78 12.49 11.89
C THR A 18 2.94 13.77 11.86
N ARG A 19 3.37 14.82 12.57
CA ARG A 19 2.73 16.15 12.47
C ARG A 19 3.04 16.86 11.16
N MET A 20 4.26 16.65 10.65
CA MET A 20 4.78 17.36 9.48
C MET A 20 4.99 16.46 8.29
N ILE A 21 5.01 15.13 8.48
CA ILE A 21 5.30 14.16 7.45
C ILE A 21 4.33 12.99 7.57
N CYS A 22 3.69 12.60 6.47
CA CYS A 22 2.86 11.40 6.43
C CYS A 22 3.66 10.16 6.84
N LYS A 23 3.04 9.26 7.62
CA LYS A 23 3.68 8.03 8.08
C LYS A 23 4.36 7.24 6.97
N PRO A 24 3.74 7.00 5.79
CA PRO A 24 4.38 6.26 4.70
C PRO A 24 5.63 6.93 4.11
N LEU A 25 5.83 8.22 4.37
CA LEU A 25 6.99 8.99 3.89
C LEU A 25 8.14 9.02 4.90
N LEU A 26 7.93 8.56 6.13
CA LEU A 26 8.99 8.49 7.13
C LEU A 26 10.09 7.52 6.68
N PRO A 27 11.37 7.87 6.89
CA PRO A 27 12.46 6.99 6.56
C PRO A 27 12.49 5.78 7.49
N VAL A 28 12.64 4.60 6.90
CA VAL A 28 12.91 3.36 7.60
C VAL A 28 14.19 2.79 7.00
N TYR A 29 15.25 2.82 7.80
CA TYR A 29 16.61 2.50 7.41
C TYR A 29 17.11 3.46 6.31
N ASP A 30 17.12 3.07 5.04
CA ASP A 30 17.71 3.81 3.91
C ASP A 30 16.69 4.38 2.92
N LYS A 31 15.39 4.18 3.16
CA LYS A 31 14.33 4.56 2.21
C LYS A 31 13.01 4.90 2.90
N PRO A 32 12.11 5.66 2.25
CA PRO A 32 10.76 5.91 2.74
C PRO A 32 9.97 4.60 2.93
N LEU A 33 9.17 4.55 4.00
CA LEU A 33 8.39 3.38 4.37
C LEU A 33 7.53 2.84 3.22
N ILE A 34 6.97 3.71 2.38
CA ILE A 34 6.10 3.32 1.25
C ILE A 34 6.80 2.45 0.19
N TYR A 35 8.13 2.46 0.15
CA TYR A 35 8.86 1.62 -0.80
C TYR A 35 8.75 0.13 -0.47
N TYR A 36 8.54 -0.22 0.80
CA TYR A 36 8.35 -1.61 1.22
C TYR A 36 7.06 -2.22 0.64
N PRO A 37 5.86 -1.64 0.85
CA PRO A 37 4.64 -2.15 0.22
C PRO A 37 4.67 -2.06 -1.31
N LEU A 38 5.28 -1.02 -1.89
CA LEU A 38 5.48 -0.93 -3.34
C LEU A 38 6.32 -2.09 -3.86
N SER A 39 7.43 -2.42 -3.19
CA SER A 39 8.29 -3.54 -3.60
C SER A 39 7.57 -4.88 -3.57
N ILE A 40 6.65 -5.09 -2.63
CA ILE A 40 5.84 -6.31 -2.55
C ILE A 40 4.94 -6.45 -3.79
N LEU A 41 4.25 -5.39 -4.19
CA LEU A 41 3.42 -5.42 -5.39
C LEU A 41 4.25 -5.70 -6.65
N LEU A 42 5.40 -5.02 -6.79
CA LEU A 42 6.30 -5.21 -7.94
C LEU A 42 6.87 -6.64 -7.98
N GLN A 43 7.26 -7.22 -6.85
CA GLN A 43 7.73 -8.61 -6.75
C GLN A 43 6.61 -9.61 -7.07
N ALA A 44 5.36 -9.26 -6.78
CA ALA A 44 4.21 -10.03 -7.22
C ALA A 44 3.93 -9.89 -8.72
N GLY A 45 4.69 -9.07 -9.45
CA GLY A 45 4.45 -8.78 -10.87
C GLY A 45 3.21 -7.91 -11.10
N ILE A 46 2.77 -7.17 -10.09
CA ILE A 46 1.66 -6.23 -10.16
C ILE A 46 2.24 -4.86 -10.49
N THR A 47 2.02 -4.41 -11.71
CA THR A 47 2.62 -3.18 -12.25
C THR A 47 1.63 -2.05 -12.50
N ASP A 48 0.32 -2.31 -12.45
CA ASP A 48 -0.73 -1.29 -12.50
C ASP A 48 -1.20 -1.02 -11.06
N ILE A 49 -0.77 0.12 -10.50
CA ILE A 49 -0.85 0.40 -9.06
C ILE A 49 -1.52 1.74 -8.83
N MET A 50 -2.48 1.78 -7.89
CA MET A 50 -3.02 3.04 -7.38
C MET A 50 -2.58 3.24 -5.93
N VAL A 51 -2.04 4.43 -5.64
CA VAL A 51 -1.69 4.85 -4.29
C VAL A 51 -2.78 5.77 -3.76
N ILE A 52 -3.44 5.34 -2.68
CA ILE A 52 -4.49 6.10 -2.02
C ILE A 52 -3.84 6.92 -0.91
N ILE A 53 -3.90 8.24 -1.06
CA ILE A 53 -3.16 9.22 -0.27
C ILE A 53 -4.12 10.14 0.50
N PRO A 54 -3.68 10.81 1.57
CA PRO A 54 -4.49 11.83 2.23
C PRO A 54 -4.56 13.10 1.37
N GLU A 55 -5.58 13.91 1.60
CA GLU A 55 -5.76 15.21 0.96
C GLU A 55 -4.58 16.15 1.25
N GLY A 56 -4.08 16.83 0.24
CA GLY A 56 -2.96 17.77 0.31
C GLY A 56 -1.56 17.16 0.16
N GLU A 57 -1.45 15.85 -0.01
CA GLU A 57 -0.16 15.16 -0.14
C GLU A 57 0.17 14.74 -1.60
N GLU A 58 -0.66 15.13 -2.55
CA GLU A 58 -0.55 14.72 -3.95
C GLU A 58 0.80 15.07 -4.55
N GLU A 59 1.28 16.29 -4.30
CA GLU A 59 2.57 16.75 -4.82
C GLU A 59 3.74 15.98 -4.19
N THR A 60 3.66 15.69 -2.89
CA THR A 60 4.71 14.99 -2.16
C THR A 60 4.87 13.56 -2.66
N PHE A 61 3.76 12.83 -2.78
CA PHE A 61 3.79 11.45 -3.27
C PHE A 61 4.17 11.39 -4.76
N SER A 62 3.66 12.28 -5.59
CA SER A 62 4.01 12.29 -7.03
C SER A 62 5.48 12.66 -7.27
N LYS A 63 6.07 13.53 -6.46
CA LYS A 63 7.52 13.81 -6.53
C LYS A 63 8.37 12.60 -6.12
N LEU A 64 7.89 11.80 -5.15
CA LEU A 64 8.62 10.64 -4.66
C LEU A 64 8.53 9.43 -5.59
N LEU A 65 7.33 9.10 -6.06
CA LEU A 65 7.06 7.86 -6.79
C LEU A 65 6.90 8.07 -8.31
N GLY A 66 6.62 9.32 -8.74
CA GLY A 66 6.37 9.65 -10.13
C GLY A 66 5.14 8.93 -10.71
N ASP A 67 5.20 8.65 -11.99
CA ASP A 67 4.21 7.85 -12.72
C ASP A 67 4.47 6.33 -12.68
N GLY A 68 5.54 5.93 -11.99
CA GLY A 68 5.94 4.53 -11.88
C GLY A 68 6.90 4.03 -12.96
N SER A 69 7.16 4.81 -14.00
CA SER A 69 8.01 4.40 -15.14
C SER A 69 9.42 4.02 -14.72
N ALA A 70 9.99 4.72 -13.72
CA ALA A 70 11.29 4.39 -13.13
C ALA A 70 11.35 3.02 -12.46
N TRP A 71 10.21 2.43 -12.14
CA TRP A 71 10.06 1.13 -11.46
C TRP A 71 9.55 0.04 -12.40
N GLY A 72 9.34 0.37 -13.69
CA GLY A 72 8.70 -0.54 -14.64
C GLY A 72 7.21 -0.77 -14.33
N ALA A 73 6.54 0.21 -13.74
CA ALA A 73 5.14 0.17 -13.34
C ALA A 73 4.39 1.38 -13.88
N HIS A 74 3.08 1.38 -13.71
CA HIS A 74 2.19 2.53 -13.89
C HIS A 74 1.57 2.85 -12.52
N ILE A 75 1.87 4.03 -11.99
CA ILE A 75 1.36 4.50 -10.70
C ILE A 75 0.39 5.64 -10.92
N SER A 76 -0.81 5.48 -10.39
CA SER A 76 -1.84 6.52 -10.30
C SER A 76 -2.14 6.85 -8.83
N TYR A 77 -2.79 7.99 -8.60
CA TYR A 77 -3.09 8.48 -7.25
C TYR A 77 -4.57 8.73 -7.09
N ALA A 78 -5.09 8.42 -5.90
CA ALA A 78 -6.43 8.79 -5.49
C ALA A 78 -6.41 9.38 -4.08
N VAL A 79 -7.26 10.37 -3.82
CA VAL A 79 -7.32 11.05 -2.53
C VAL A 79 -8.43 10.45 -1.68
N GLN A 80 -8.08 9.99 -0.48
CA GLN A 80 -9.05 9.64 0.56
C GLN A 80 -9.22 10.82 1.52
N LYS A 81 -10.30 11.57 1.36
CA LYS A 81 -10.57 12.78 2.19
C LYS A 81 -10.85 12.45 3.66
N VAL A 82 -11.55 11.35 3.89
CA VAL A 82 -11.91 10.90 5.25
C VAL A 82 -11.54 9.44 5.41
N PRO A 83 -10.65 9.10 6.37
CA PRO A 83 -10.30 7.70 6.64
C PRO A 83 -11.50 6.96 7.25
N ARG A 84 -12.13 6.08 6.46
CA ARG A 84 -13.30 5.27 6.87
C ARG A 84 -12.97 3.79 7.03
N GLY A 85 -11.70 3.47 7.17
CA GLY A 85 -11.21 2.11 7.30
C GLY A 85 -10.65 1.54 6.00
N ILE A 86 -10.14 0.32 6.08
CA ILE A 86 -9.41 -0.33 4.97
C ILE A 86 -10.35 -0.61 3.78
N ALA A 87 -11.59 -1.03 4.05
CA ALA A 87 -12.56 -1.34 3.00
C ALA A 87 -12.93 -0.14 2.12
N ASP A 88 -12.83 1.08 2.63
CA ASP A 88 -13.07 2.31 1.88
C ASP A 88 -12.09 2.50 0.71
N ALA A 89 -10.91 1.89 0.80
CA ALA A 89 -9.93 1.91 -0.29
C ALA A 89 -10.50 1.35 -1.60
N PHE A 90 -11.35 0.33 -1.54
CA PHE A 90 -11.98 -0.26 -2.72
C PHE A 90 -13.01 0.67 -3.33
N LEU A 91 -13.74 1.44 -2.51
CA LEU A 91 -14.69 2.45 -3.00
C LEU A 91 -13.96 3.63 -3.66
N VAL A 92 -12.89 4.12 -3.04
CA VAL A 92 -12.06 5.20 -3.60
C VAL A 92 -11.43 4.77 -4.93
N ALA A 93 -11.09 3.50 -5.08
CA ALA A 93 -10.44 2.96 -6.26
C ALA A 93 -11.42 2.27 -7.24
N GLU A 94 -12.73 2.41 -7.10
CA GLU A 94 -13.73 1.66 -7.86
C GLU A 94 -13.52 1.76 -9.38
N ASP A 95 -13.36 2.97 -9.90
CA ASP A 95 -13.10 3.21 -11.33
C ASP A 95 -11.78 2.61 -11.82
N PHE A 96 -10.77 2.61 -10.96
CA PHE A 96 -9.48 1.99 -11.28
C PHE A 96 -9.61 0.47 -11.33
N ILE A 97 -10.31 -0.14 -10.38
CA ILE A 97 -10.47 -1.60 -10.26
C ILE A 97 -11.25 -2.16 -11.44
N LYS A 98 -12.42 -1.58 -11.79
CA LYS A 98 -13.28 -2.00 -12.93
C LYS A 98 -13.51 -3.50 -13.06
N GLY A 99 -13.69 -4.19 -11.93
CA GLY A 99 -13.96 -5.63 -11.92
C GLY A 99 -12.71 -6.53 -12.01
N ASP A 100 -11.51 -5.98 -12.05
CA ASP A 100 -10.28 -6.75 -11.96
C ASP A 100 -10.06 -7.31 -10.55
N SER A 101 -9.29 -8.39 -10.46
CA SER A 101 -8.77 -8.84 -9.17
C SER A 101 -7.78 -7.82 -8.58
N VAL A 102 -7.78 -7.68 -7.26
CA VAL A 102 -7.04 -6.63 -6.55
C VAL A 102 -6.17 -7.22 -5.45
N CYS A 103 -4.96 -6.67 -5.32
CA CYS A 103 -4.09 -6.87 -4.17
C CYS A 103 -3.98 -5.54 -3.42
N LEU A 104 -4.49 -5.49 -2.18
CA LEU A 104 -4.38 -4.34 -1.30
C LEU A 104 -3.25 -4.55 -0.30
N VAL A 105 -2.37 -3.55 -0.19
CA VAL A 105 -1.31 -3.49 0.83
C VAL A 105 -1.44 -2.17 1.58
N LEU A 106 -1.22 -2.19 2.89
CA LEU A 106 -1.18 -0.97 3.69
C LEU A 106 0.16 -0.26 3.50
N GLY A 107 0.14 1.06 3.39
CA GLY A 107 1.32 1.91 3.13
C GLY A 107 2.37 1.93 4.25
N ASP A 108 2.09 1.26 5.37
CA ASP A 108 2.96 1.17 6.54
C ASP A 108 3.36 -0.28 6.90
N ASN A 109 3.04 -1.24 6.05
CA ASN A 109 3.40 -2.63 6.29
C ASN A 109 4.77 -2.96 5.70
N ILE A 110 5.59 -3.62 6.51
CA ILE A 110 6.87 -4.20 6.09
C ILE A 110 6.73 -5.72 6.18
N PHE A 111 6.87 -6.37 5.04
CA PHE A 111 6.92 -7.83 4.97
C PHE A 111 8.39 -8.27 4.91
N TYR A 112 8.74 -9.22 5.74
CA TYR A 112 10.07 -9.82 5.75
C TYR A 112 9.94 -11.33 5.65
N ASP A 113 10.69 -11.92 4.72
CA ASP A 113 10.80 -13.36 4.54
C ASP A 113 12.26 -13.70 4.20
N GLU A 114 12.90 -14.51 5.02
CA GLU A 114 14.30 -14.93 4.84
C GLU A 114 14.50 -15.71 3.53
N SER A 115 13.50 -16.48 3.11
CA SER A 115 13.54 -17.26 1.87
C SER A 115 13.44 -16.41 0.61
N ARG A 116 12.98 -15.15 0.71
CA ARG A 116 12.63 -14.26 -0.39
C ARG A 116 11.60 -14.81 -1.37
N ASP A 117 11.04 -15.97 -1.09
CA ASP A 117 10.07 -16.63 -1.98
C ASP A 117 8.67 -16.04 -1.88
N TYR A 118 8.42 -15.22 -0.85
CA TYR A 118 7.13 -14.57 -0.61
C TYR A 118 5.94 -15.47 -0.98
N LEU A 119 5.90 -16.65 -0.38
CA LEU A 119 4.89 -17.69 -0.70
C LEU A 119 3.45 -17.15 -0.69
N PHE A 120 3.18 -16.15 0.15
CA PHE A 120 1.89 -15.50 0.20
C PHE A 120 1.54 -14.75 -1.11
N LEU A 121 2.52 -14.18 -1.81
CA LEU A 121 2.31 -13.53 -3.12
C LEU A 121 1.87 -14.56 -4.17
N LYS A 122 2.50 -15.73 -4.17
CA LYS A 122 2.14 -16.82 -5.08
C LYS A 122 0.70 -17.27 -4.83
N LYS A 123 0.34 -17.52 -3.57
CA LYS A 123 -1.04 -17.89 -3.18
C LYS A 123 -2.06 -16.82 -3.58
N GLY A 124 -1.72 -15.53 -3.40
CA GLY A 124 -2.59 -14.42 -3.80
C GLY A 124 -2.82 -14.37 -5.31
N ARG A 125 -1.79 -14.63 -6.10
CA ARG A 125 -1.91 -14.65 -7.57
C ARG A 125 -2.71 -15.84 -8.11
N GLU A 126 -2.69 -16.96 -7.41
CA GLU A 126 -3.43 -18.17 -7.78
C GLU A 126 -4.91 -18.12 -7.40
N LEU A 127 -5.31 -17.14 -6.58
CA LEU A 127 -6.68 -16.97 -6.14
C LEU A 127 -7.60 -16.59 -7.31
N LYS A 128 -8.60 -17.43 -7.59
CA LYS A 128 -9.56 -17.19 -8.67
C LYS A 128 -10.91 -16.68 -8.19
N GLU A 129 -11.29 -17.02 -6.98
CA GLU A 129 -12.57 -16.65 -6.36
C GLU A 129 -12.38 -16.36 -4.86
N GLY A 130 -13.22 -15.49 -4.31
CA GLY A 130 -13.18 -15.14 -2.90
C GLY A 130 -12.12 -14.11 -2.54
N ALA A 131 -11.65 -14.14 -1.30
CA ALA A 131 -10.63 -13.24 -0.77
C ALA A 131 -9.61 -14.00 0.08
N LEU A 132 -8.36 -13.56 0.05
CA LEU A 132 -7.27 -14.08 0.86
C LEU A 132 -6.75 -12.94 1.75
N VAL A 133 -6.73 -13.17 3.04
CA VAL A 133 -6.21 -12.22 4.04
C VAL A 133 -5.03 -12.87 4.76
N PHE A 134 -3.96 -12.12 4.92
CA PHE A 134 -2.77 -12.57 5.64
C PHE A 134 -2.76 -11.96 7.03
N GLY A 135 -2.51 -12.79 8.02
CA GLY A 135 -2.39 -12.40 9.42
C GLY A 135 -1.16 -13.04 10.06
N TYR A 136 -0.73 -12.47 11.17
CA TYR A 136 0.34 -13.03 12.01
C TYR A 136 -0.12 -13.04 13.47
N TYR A 137 0.47 -13.94 14.24
CA TYR A 137 0.17 -14.05 15.66
C TYR A 137 0.79 -12.91 16.44
N VAL A 138 0.02 -12.32 17.35
CA VAL A 138 0.46 -11.32 18.32
C VAL A 138 0.08 -11.76 19.73
N GLU A 139 0.88 -11.41 20.73
CA GLU A 139 0.58 -11.76 22.13
C GLU A 139 -0.65 -11.02 22.66
N ASP A 140 -0.79 -9.74 22.29
CA ASP A 140 -1.94 -8.91 22.66
C ASP A 140 -2.54 -8.25 21.41
N PRO A 141 -3.72 -8.71 20.94
CA PRO A 141 -4.36 -8.14 19.75
C PRO A 141 -5.13 -6.82 20.01
N ARG A 142 -5.16 -6.34 21.25
CA ARG A 142 -5.83 -5.07 21.56
C ARG A 142 -5.07 -3.88 20.98
N PRO A 143 -5.80 -2.87 20.47
CA PRO A 143 -5.20 -1.67 19.84
C PRO A 143 -4.48 -0.75 20.85
#